data_890bab884aadada98a78c2b9afa3e82e
#
_entry.id   890bab884aadada98a78c2b9afa3e82e
#
_cell.length_a   1.000
_cell.length_b   1.000
_cell.length_c   1.000
_cell.angle_alpha   90.00
_cell.angle_beta   90.00
_cell.angle_gamma   90.00
#
_symmetry.space_group_name_H-M   'P 1'
#
loop_
_entity.id
_entity.type
_entity.pdbx_description
1 polymer ?
#
loop_
_entity_poly.entity_id
_entity_poly.type
_entity_poly.pdbx_seq_one_letter_code
_entity_poly.pdbx_strand_id
1 'polypeptide(L)'
;MLKTSVKDKLEQLKLKGFLRTVETSLNQMIEQGTSFVDMLDFCLDAEINDRSNRRIERLFSSAKFRYPTARLEHIDYASERQIKKANINHYANCEWINDCRGLIISGATGVGKSWLACAFGAEACHRGHSVMYFNAIQLFDEISSGIALGEIRNFKKKVCSTKLLIIDDFGLGGFNQTLAPSFLEIIDKQSQNGGLLITSQVPKKLWFEQFQDPTIADAVMDRILHRSYELEVHGRSYREKMYSNK
;
A
#
# COMPACT_ATOMS: atom_id res chain seq x y z
N MET A 1 7.79 -40.49 13.14
CA MET A 1 8.12 -40.12 11.74
C MET A 1 6.85 -40.17 10.88
N LEU A 2 6.54 -39.12 10.14
CA LEU A 2 5.34 -39.05 9.29
C LEU A 2 5.45 -40.09 8.16
N LYS A 3 4.37 -40.83 7.87
CA LYS A 3 4.34 -41.75 6.74
C LYS A 3 4.44 -40.98 5.42
N THR A 4 5.27 -41.45 4.47
CA THR A 4 5.47 -40.82 3.14
C THR A 4 4.14 -40.55 2.44
N SER A 5 3.18 -41.47 2.51
CA SER A 5 1.85 -41.31 1.90
C SER A 5 1.01 -40.15 2.49
N VAL A 6 1.25 -39.79 3.75
CA VAL A 6 0.57 -38.62 4.37
C VAL A 6 1.24 -37.33 3.91
N LYS A 7 2.58 -37.33 3.83
CA LYS A 7 3.34 -36.20 3.30
C LYS A 7 2.92 -35.87 1.88
N ASP A 8 2.87 -36.84 0.99
CA ASP A 8 2.49 -36.67 -0.41
C ASP A 8 1.08 -36.07 -0.53
N LYS A 9 0.13 -36.52 0.30
CA LYS A 9 -1.25 -35.98 0.32
C LYS A 9 -1.28 -34.53 0.78
N LEU A 10 -0.53 -34.17 1.82
CA LEU A 10 -0.47 -32.78 2.31
C LEU A 10 0.18 -31.86 1.27
N GLU A 11 1.20 -32.32 0.56
CA GLU A 11 1.83 -31.60 -0.55
C GLU A 11 0.85 -31.40 -1.72
N GLN A 12 0.14 -32.47 -2.12
CA GLN A 12 -0.89 -32.40 -3.17
C GLN A 12 -2.00 -31.41 -2.83
N LEU A 13 -2.44 -31.36 -1.56
CA LEU A 13 -3.42 -30.41 -1.05
C LEU A 13 -2.82 -29.01 -0.81
N LYS A 14 -1.53 -28.84 -1.03
CA LYS A 14 -0.78 -27.58 -0.81
C LYS A 14 -0.86 -27.07 0.64
N LEU A 15 -0.95 -27.96 1.62
CA LEU A 15 -1.03 -27.66 3.05
C LEU A 15 0.39 -27.55 3.65
N LYS A 16 1.16 -26.55 3.22
CA LYS A 16 2.59 -26.40 3.58
C LYS A 16 2.82 -26.04 5.04
N GLY A 17 2.01 -25.18 5.60
CA GLY A 17 2.07 -24.78 7.02
C GLY A 17 1.74 -25.98 7.92
N PHE A 18 0.68 -26.70 7.59
CA PHE A 18 0.27 -27.92 8.26
C PHE A 18 1.39 -28.97 8.25
N LEU A 19 1.94 -29.27 7.05
CA LEU A 19 3.00 -30.26 6.89
C LEU A 19 4.22 -29.90 7.75
N ARG A 20 4.68 -28.66 7.68
CA ARG A 20 5.82 -28.18 8.47
C ARG A 20 5.58 -28.38 9.96
N THR A 21 4.41 -28.04 10.45
CA THR A 21 4.05 -28.17 11.87
C THR A 21 4.01 -29.62 12.32
N VAL A 22 3.44 -30.50 11.50
CA VAL A 22 3.45 -31.94 11.79
C VAL A 22 4.90 -32.49 11.84
N GLU A 23 5.77 -32.12 10.89
CA GLU A 23 7.15 -32.57 10.87
C GLU A 23 7.96 -32.08 12.08
N THR A 24 7.68 -30.87 12.60
CA THR A 24 8.46 -30.26 13.68
C THR A 24 7.89 -30.53 15.08
N SER A 25 6.59 -30.62 15.23
CA SER A 25 5.95 -30.56 16.56
C SER A 25 5.16 -31.83 16.94
N LEU A 26 4.84 -32.72 15.99
CA LEU A 26 3.94 -33.86 16.24
C LEU A 26 4.46 -34.77 17.38
N ASN A 27 5.75 -35.14 17.34
CA ASN A 27 6.32 -36.04 18.34
C ASN A 27 6.26 -35.45 19.75
N GLN A 28 6.60 -34.16 19.88
CA GLN A 28 6.54 -33.45 21.15
C GLN A 28 5.09 -33.39 21.71
N MET A 29 4.11 -33.12 20.86
CA MET A 29 2.71 -33.07 21.25
C MET A 29 2.17 -34.45 21.72
N ILE A 30 2.61 -35.52 21.06
CA ILE A 30 2.29 -36.90 21.46
C ILE A 30 2.89 -37.20 22.84
N GLU A 31 4.18 -36.85 23.06
CA GLU A 31 4.85 -37.05 24.34
C GLU A 31 4.20 -36.27 25.49
N GLN A 32 3.63 -35.11 25.19
CA GLN A 32 2.88 -34.26 26.14
C GLN A 32 1.44 -34.75 26.39
N GLY A 33 0.98 -35.79 25.70
CA GLY A 33 -0.38 -36.30 25.85
C GLY A 33 -1.46 -35.40 25.24
N THR A 34 -1.10 -34.53 24.28
CA THR A 34 -2.06 -33.65 23.61
C THR A 34 -3.12 -34.46 22.87
N SER A 35 -4.38 -34.06 22.96
CA SER A 35 -5.47 -34.78 22.28
C SER A 35 -5.32 -34.65 20.75
N PHE A 36 -5.86 -35.63 20.01
CA PHE A 36 -5.84 -35.57 18.53
C PHE A 36 -6.52 -34.32 17.99
N VAL A 37 -7.62 -33.90 18.62
CA VAL A 37 -8.38 -32.69 18.19
C VAL A 37 -7.53 -31.45 18.37
N ASP A 38 -6.85 -31.29 19.50
CA ASP A 38 -5.96 -30.14 19.75
C ASP A 38 -4.74 -30.13 18.81
N MET A 39 -4.17 -31.30 18.51
CA MET A 39 -3.10 -31.41 17.51
C MET A 39 -3.57 -30.99 16.12
N LEU A 40 -4.78 -31.41 15.74
CA LEU A 40 -5.35 -31.05 14.44
C LEU A 40 -5.63 -29.55 14.36
N ASP A 41 -6.20 -28.96 15.38
CA ASP A 41 -6.50 -27.52 15.49
C ASP A 41 -5.20 -26.70 15.36
N PHE A 42 -4.16 -27.07 16.11
CA PHE A 42 -2.85 -26.43 16.05
C PHE A 42 -2.24 -26.46 14.64
N CYS A 43 -2.36 -27.60 13.94
CA CYS A 43 -1.85 -27.74 12.58
C CYS A 43 -2.66 -26.92 11.56
N LEU A 44 -3.98 -26.82 11.76
CA LEU A 44 -4.87 -26.00 10.92
C LEU A 44 -4.58 -24.51 11.10
N ASP A 45 -4.39 -24.04 12.32
CA ASP A 45 -4.01 -22.67 12.62
C ASP A 45 -2.66 -22.31 11.98
N ALA A 46 -1.69 -23.22 12.01
CA ALA A 46 -0.40 -23.03 11.35
C ALA A 46 -0.55 -22.88 9.82
N GLU A 47 -1.46 -23.65 9.20
CA GLU A 47 -1.74 -23.52 7.76
C GLU A 47 -2.44 -22.21 7.43
N ILE A 48 -3.42 -21.78 8.24
CA ILE A 48 -4.13 -20.50 8.07
C ILE A 48 -3.12 -19.34 8.14
N ASN A 49 -2.25 -19.37 9.16
CA ASN A 49 -1.22 -18.35 9.34
C ASN A 49 -0.20 -18.34 8.18
N ASP A 50 0.26 -19.51 7.71
CA ASP A 50 1.19 -19.62 6.59
C ASP A 50 0.56 -19.08 5.28
N ARG A 51 -0.72 -19.37 5.03
CA ARG A 51 -1.46 -18.82 3.88
C ARG A 51 -1.61 -17.30 3.97
N SER A 52 -1.94 -16.79 5.15
CA SER A 52 -2.05 -15.37 5.41
C SER A 52 -0.72 -14.66 5.16
N ASN A 53 0.38 -15.16 5.73
CA ASN A 53 1.71 -14.60 5.54
C ASN A 53 2.13 -14.59 4.07
N ARG A 54 1.96 -15.70 3.35
CA ARG A 54 2.25 -15.77 1.91
C ARG A 54 1.39 -14.83 1.09
N ARG A 55 0.14 -14.57 1.51
CA ARG A 55 -0.71 -13.57 0.86
C ARG A 55 -0.15 -12.17 1.09
N ILE A 56 0.20 -11.81 2.32
CA ILE A 56 0.79 -10.52 2.68
C ILE A 56 2.09 -10.28 1.91
N GLU A 57 3.00 -11.26 1.87
CA GLU A 57 4.25 -11.18 1.12
C GLU A 57 4.02 -10.90 -0.37
N ARG A 58 3.04 -11.56 -0.99
CA ARG A 58 2.68 -11.31 -2.40
C ARG A 58 2.11 -9.91 -2.61
N LEU A 59 1.23 -9.44 -1.72
CA LEU A 59 0.68 -8.09 -1.78
C LEU A 59 1.80 -7.05 -1.66
N PHE A 60 2.69 -7.26 -0.71
CA PHE A 60 3.82 -6.38 -0.47
C PHE A 60 4.79 -6.33 -1.66
N SER A 61 5.18 -7.47 -2.21
CA SER A 61 6.06 -7.55 -3.38
C SER A 61 5.43 -6.91 -4.62
N SER A 62 4.10 -7.06 -4.81
CA SER A 62 3.40 -6.49 -5.96
C SER A 62 3.23 -4.98 -5.88
N ALA A 63 3.26 -4.40 -4.69
CA ALA A 63 3.08 -2.97 -4.46
C ALA A 63 4.26 -2.12 -4.98
N LYS A 64 5.47 -2.69 -5.06
CA LYS A 64 6.70 -2.04 -5.55
C LYS A 64 7.04 -0.74 -4.81
N PHE A 65 6.98 -0.78 -3.47
CA PHE A 65 7.29 0.38 -2.64
C PHE A 65 8.71 0.91 -2.87
N ARG A 66 8.84 2.24 -2.91
CA ARG A 66 10.14 2.94 -2.94
C ARG A 66 10.96 2.67 -1.67
N TYR A 67 10.28 2.56 -0.52
CA TYR A 67 10.88 2.27 0.79
C TYR A 67 10.27 0.98 1.38
N PRO A 68 10.75 -0.21 0.98
CA PRO A 68 10.16 -1.48 1.40
C PRO A 68 10.35 -1.78 2.89
N THR A 69 11.26 -1.09 3.57
CA THR A 69 11.50 -1.24 5.02
C THR A 69 10.70 -0.25 5.87
N ALA A 70 9.91 0.65 5.25
CA ALA A 70 9.11 1.62 5.98
C ALA A 70 8.01 0.91 6.78
N ARG A 71 7.88 1.26 8.07
CA ARG A 71 6.88 0.73 9.00
C ARG A 71 6.37 1.84 9.90
N LEU A 72 5.08 1.81 10.25
CA LEU A 72 4.46 2.84 11.10
C LEU A 72 5.06 2.89 12.49
N GLU A 73 5.58 1.77 13.01
CA GLU A 73 6.26 1.67 14.30
C GLU A 73 7.55 2.49 14.36
N HIS A 74 8.17 2.76 13.20
CA HIS A 74 9.42 3.51 13.10
C HIS A 74 9.22 5.01 12.84
N ILE A 75 7.98 5.51 12.99
CA ILE A 75 7.71 6.95 12.83
C ILE A 75 8.41 7.74 13.94
N ASP A 76 9.20 8.72 13.54
CA ASP A 76 9.74 9.73 14.42
C ASP A 76 8.66 10.78 14.73
N TYR A 77 8.27 10.88 16.00
CA TYR A 77 7.27 11.81 16.50
C TYR A 77 7.89 13.08 17.12
N ALA A 78 9.12 13.45 16.72
CA ALA A 78 9.74 14.69 17.20
C ALA A 78 8.77 15.88 17.04
N SER A 79 8.76 16.79 18.03
CA SER A 79 7.79 17.90 18.10
C SER A 79 7.81 18.81 16.87
N GLU A 80 8.97 18.99 16.25
CA GLU A 80 9.13 19.75 15.01
C GLU A 80 8.35 19.19 13.81
N ARG A 81 8.00 17.90 13.84
CA ARG A 81 7.25 17.24 12.77
C ARG A 81 5.75 17.44 12.84
N GLN A 82 5.24 17.85 13.99
CA GLN A 82 3.82 18.08 14.27
C GLN A 82 2.91 16.87 13.93
N ILE A 83 3.49 15.67 13.86
CA ILE A 83 2.74 14.44 13.63
C ILE A 83 2.15 13.96 14.96
N LYS A 84 0.81 13.93 15.04
CA LYS A 84 0.10 13.42 16.21
C LYS A 84 -0.07 11.90 16.10
N LYS A 85 0.40 11.17 17.11
CA LYS A 85 0.28 9.70 17.16
C LYS A 85 -1.19 9.23 17.02
N ALA A 86 -2.13 10.00 17.57
CA ALA A 86 -3.56 9.71 17.43
C ALA A 86 -4.02 9.70 15.96
N ASN A 87 -3.54 10.66 15.14
CA ASN A 87 -3.88 10.71 13.71
C ASN A 87 -3.28 9.50 12.97
N ILE A 88 -2.02 9.15 13.27
CA ILE A 88 -1.39 7.97 12.65
C ILE A 88 -2.16 6.71 13.01
N ASN A 89 -2.50 6.50 14.28
CA ASN A 89 -3.29 5.34 14.72
C ASN A 89 -4.67 5.29 14.07
N HIS A 90 -5.31 6.46 13.88
CA HIS A 90 -6.60 6.54 13.19
C HIS A 90 -6.50 6.09 11.73
N TYR A 91 -5.44 6.51 11.01
CA TYR A 91 -5.26 6.11 9.61
C TYR A 91 -4.68 4.71 9.45
N ALA A 92 -3.95 4.20 10.46
CA ALA A 92 -3.36 2.87 10.45
C ALA A 92 -4.39 1.73 10.49
N ASN A 93 -5.64 1.99 10.92
CA ASN A 93 -6.71 0.98 10.88
C ASN A 93 -7.15 0.65 9.44
N CYS A 94 -6.80 1.49 8.46
CA CYS A 94 -7.11 1.33 7.04
C CYS A 94 -8.62 1.31 6.69
N GLU A 95 -9.51 1.69 7.60
CA GLU A 95 -10.96 1.75 7.34
C GLU A 95 -11.28 2.75 6.23
N TRP A 96 -10.53 3.85 6.17
CA TRP A 96 -10.66 4.86 5.11
C TRP A 96 -10.50 4.27 3.69
N ILE A 97 -9.75 3.18 3.53
CA ILE A 97 -9.61 2.47 2.24
C ILE A 97 -10.93 1.79 1.86
N ASN A 98 -11.60 1.15 2.84
CA ASN A 98 -12.90 0.50 2.63
C ASN A 98 -14.01 1.52 2.37
N ASP A 99 -13.93 2.69 3.01
CA ASP A 99 -14.84 3.82 2.82
C ASP A 99 -14.59 4.60 1.53
N CYS A 100 -13.65 4.13 0.69
CA CYS A 100 -13.25 4.78 -0.55
C CYS A 100 -12.84 6.25 -0.35
N ARG A 101 -12.11 6.52 0.74
CA ARG A 101 -11.57 7.86 1.06
C ARG A 101 -10.11 7.96 0.66
N GLY A 102 -9.62 9.19 0.61
CA GLY A 102 -8.21 9.50 0.39
C GLY A 102 -7.47 9.87 1.66
N LEU A 103 -6.14 9.83 1.58
CA LEU A 103 -5.22 10.40 2.55
C LEU A 103 -4.17 11.23 1.79
N ILE A 104 -4.14 12.54 2.05
CA ILE A 104 -3.17 13.46 1.46
C ILE A 104 -2.09 13.74 2.50
N ILE A 105 -0.83 13.45 2.15
CA ILE A 105 0.33 13.75 2.98
C ILE A 105 1.09 14.91 2.32
N SER A 106 1.03 16.09 2.94
CA SER A 106 1.68 17.30 2.44
C SER A 106 2.85 17.74 3.32
N GLY A 107 3.74 18.57 2.77
CA GLY A 107 4.87 19.14 3.50
C GLY A 107 6.10 19.39 2.63
N ALA A 108 7.14 20.00 3.18
CA ALA A 108 8.36 20.36 2.47
C ALA A 108 9.13 19.14 1.93
N THR A 109 10.08 19.40 1.03
CA THR A 109 10.98 18.36 0.51
C THR A 109 11.82 17.74 1.64
N GLY A 110 11.97 16.42 1.62
CA GLY A 110 12.85 15.71 2.56
C GLY A 110 12.25 15.42 3.93
N VAL A 111 11.04 15.88 4.28
CA VAL A 111 10.41 15.64 5.60
C VAL A 111 9.88 14.20 5.81
N GLY A 112 10.00 13.32 4.81
CA GLY A 112 9.64 11.91 4.94
C GLY A 112 8.25 11.53 4.45
N LYS A 113 7.59 12.32 3.60
CA LYS A 113 6.25 12.03 3.03
C LYS A 113 6.19 10.69 2.31
N SER A 114 7.10 10.46 1.36
CA SER A 114 7.18 9.21 0.57
C SER A 114 7.43 7.99 1.46
N TRP A 115 8.23 8.17 2.51
CA TRP A 115 8.47 7.10 3.50
C TRP A 115 7.20 6.77 4.28
N LEU A 116 6.45 7.80 4.73
CA LEU A 116 5.16 7.63 5.40
C LEU A 116 4.12 6.96 4.48
N ALA A 117 4.06 7.36 3.21
CA ALA A 117 3.18 6.73 2.24
C ALA A 117 3.48 5.24 2.07
N CYS A 118 4.77 4.86 2.01
CA CYS A 118 5.17 3.46 1.97
C CYS A 118 4.83 2.72 3.27
N ALA A 119 4.97 3.37 4.44
CA ALA A 119 4.62 2.78 5.73
C ALA A 119 3.10 2.50 5.85
N PHE A 120 2.24 3.44 5.43
CA PHE A 120 0.80 3.20 5.34
C PHE A 120 0.44 2.13 4.31
N GLY A 121 1.12 2.11 3.16
CA GLY A 121 0.95 1.06 2.16
C GLY A 121 1.33 -0.33 2.69
N ALA A 122 2.42 -0.43 3.45
CA ALA A 122 2.83 -1.67 4.11
C ALA A 122 1.78 -2.15 5.12
N GLU A 123 1.25 -1.24 5.95
CA GLU A 123 0.17 -1.55 6.88
C GLU A 123 -1.10 -2.03 6.15
N ALA A 124 -1.46 -1.38 5.03
CA ALA A 124 -2.57 -1.82 4.19
C ALA A 124 -2.36 -3.25 3.65
N CYS A 125 -1.14 -3.61 3.22
CA CYS A 125 -0.80 -4.98 2.81
C CYS A 125 -0.95 -5.97 3.98
N HIS A 126 -0.50 -5.61 5.18
CA HIS A 126 -0.67 -6.44 6.39
C HIS A 126 -2.15 -6.70 6.71
N ARG A 127 -3.01 -5.74 6.43
CA ARG A 127 -4.48 -5.88 6.57
C ARG A 127 -5.15 -6.54 5.37
N GLY A 128 -4.36 -7.06 4.41
CA GLY A 128 -4.86 -7.83 3.27
C GLY A 128 -5.36 -6.99 2.10
N HIS A 129 -5.14 -5.67 2.09
CA HIS A 129 -5.45 -4.81 0.96
C HIS A 129 -4.38 -4.91 -0.14
N SER A 130 -4.81 -4.97 -1.40
CA SER A 130 -3.89 -4.83 -2.53
C SER A 130 -3.48 -3.38 -2.69
N VAL A 131 -2.17 -3.14 -2.87
CA VAL A 131 -1.59 -1.79 -2.98
C VAL A 131 -0.81 -1.68 -4.29
N MET A 132 -0.92 -0.54 -4.95
CA MET A 132 0.01 -0.13 -6.02
C MET A 132 0.61 1.22 -5.66
N TYR A 133 1.92 1.30 -5.76
CA TYR A 133 2.67 2.52 -5.55
C TYR A 133 3.26 3.00 -6.87
N PHE A 134 3.05 4.27 -7.17
CA PHE A 134 3.70 4.99 -8.26
C PHE A 134 4.23 6.33 -7.76
N ASN A 135 5.41 6.72 -8.25
CA ASN A 135 5.71 8.13 -8.34
C ASN A 135 4.83 8.75 -9.44
N ALA A 136 4.40 10.00 -9.28
CA ALA A 136 3.48 10.65 -10.21
C ALA A 136 3.99 10.64 -11.66
N ILE A 137 5.30 10.92 -11.86
CA ILE A 137 5.91 10.90 -13.18
C ILE A 137 5.82 9.50 -13.79
N GLN A 138 6.17 8.45 -13.04
CA GLN A 138 6.06 7.06 -13.50
C GLN A 138 4.62 6.67 -13.87
N LEU A 139 3.63 7.11 -13.08
CA LEU A 139 2.22 6.86 -13.40
C LEU A 139 1.83 7.49 -14.74
N PHE A 140 2.27 8.72 -14.99
CA PHE A 140 2.00 9.44 -16.23
C PHE A 140 2.72 8.81 -17.42
N ASP A 141 3.94 8.35 -17.26
CA ASP A 141 4.69 7.60 -18.28
C ASP A 141 4.00 6.28 -18.64
N GLU A 142 3.52 5.53 -17.64
CA GLU A 142 2.76 4.29 -17.87
C GLU A 142 1.44 4.55 -18.61
N ILE A 143 0.71 5.63 -18.28
CA ILE A 143 -0.51 6.03 -18.99
C ILE A 143 -0.17 6.40 -20.44
N SER A 144 0.88 7.21 -20.67
CA SER A 144 1.33 7.64 -21.97
C SER A 144 1.72 6.45 -22.85
N SER A 145 2.54 5.57 -22.31
CA SER A 145 2.97 4.35 -22.98
C SER A 145 1.80 3.44 -23.32
N GLY A 146 0.87 3.27 -22.36
CA GLY A 146 -0.33 2.49 -22.56
C GLY A 146 -1.24 3.04 -23.66
N ILE A 147 -1.34 4.37 -23.80
CA ILE A 147 -2.07 5.03 -24.90
C ILE A 147 -1.37 4.76 -26.23
N ALA A 148 -0.05 4.99 -26.30
CA ALA A 148 0.74 4.83 -27.50
C ALA A 148 0.72 3.39 -28.06
N LEU A 149 0.72 2.40 -27.15
CA LEU A 149 0.71 0.97 -27.49
C LEU A 149 -0.71 0.38 -27.63
N GLY A 150 -1.78 1.15 -27.38
CA GLY A 150 -3.15 0.65 -27.37
C GLY A 150 -3.50 -0.26 -26.18
N GLU A 151 -2.67 -0.30 -25.15
CA GLU A 151 -2.81 -1.17 -23.97
C GLU A 151 -3.39 -0.47 -22.74
N ILE A 152 -3.76 0.79 -22.85
CA ILE A 152 -4.26 1.62 -21.74
C ILE A 152 -5.43 0.98 -20.98
N ARG A 153 -6.28 0.22 -21.67
CA ARG A 153 -7.42 -0.49 -21.04
C ARG A 153 -6.94 -1.52 -20.01
N ASN A 154 -5.91 -2.29 -20.34
CA ASN A 154 -5.33 -3.30 -19.44
C ASN A 154 -4.67 -2.65 -18.23
N PHE A 155 -3.92 -1.58 -18.47
CA PHE A 155 -3.30 -0.79 -17.39
C PHE A 155 -4.35 -0.22 -16.43
N LYS A 156 -5.39 0.46 -16.95
CA LYS A 156 -6.49 0.99 -16.13
C LYS A 156 -7.20 -0.11 -15.34
N LYS A 157 -7.51 -1.25 -15.99
CA LYS A 157 -8.12 -2.39 -15.29
C LYS A 157 -7.26 -2.87 -14.11
N LYS A 158 -5.95 -2.98 -14.30
CA LYS A 158 -5.01 -3.41 -13.27
C LYS A 158 -4.97 -2.41 -12.10
N VAL A 159 -4.81 -1.11 -12.38
CA VAL A 159 -4.76 -0.06 -11.35
C VAL A 159 -6.09 -0.02 -10.58
N CYS A 160 -7.22 0.05 -11.29
CA CYS A 160 -8.54 0.19 -10.67
C CYS A 160 -9.03 -1.09 -9.94
N SER A 161 -8.37 -2.23 -10.10
CA SER A 161 -8.63 -3.43 -9.29
C SER A 161 -7.91 -3.43 -7.95
N THR A 162 -7.04 -2.45 -7.71
CA THR A 162 -6.25 -2.32 -6.49
C THR A 162 -7.04 -1.60 -5.41
N LYS A 163 -6.95 -2.05 -4.16
CA LYS A 163 -7.68 -1.44 -3.05
C LYS A 163 -7.07 -0.13 -2.56
N LEU A 164 -5.77 0.07 -2.72
CA LEU A 164 -5.09 1.31 -2.40
C LEU A 164 -4.15 1.71 -3.54
N LEU A 165 -4.40 2.86 -4.13
CA LEU A 165 -3.47 3.50 -5.07
C LEU A 165 -2.67 4.58 -4.32
N ILE A 166 -1.34 4.49 -4.37
CA ILE A 166 -0.44 5.49 -3.83
C ILE A 166 0.19 6.25 -4.98
N ILE A 167 0.02 7.58 -5.00
CA ILE A 167 0.65 8.50 -5.95
C ILE A 167 1.60 9.41 -5.18
N ASP A 168 2.88 9.14 -5.32
CA ASP A 168 3.94 9.87 -4.61
C ASP A 168 4.46 11.05 -5.44
N ASP A 169 4.79 12.15 -4.76
CA ASP A 169 5.32 13.38 -5.35
C ASP A 169 4.37 14.01 -6.41
N PHE A 170 3.05 14.00 -6.16
CA PHE A 170 2.05 14.61 -7.04
C PHE A 170 2.24 16.13 -7.16
N GLY A 171 2.06 16.65 -8.38
CA GLY A 171 2.25 18.06 -8.71
C GLY A 171 3.66 18.41 -9.14
N LEU A 172 4.58 17.43 -9.21
CA LEU A 172 5.88 17.58 -9.83
C LEU A 172 5.85 17.06 -11.27
N GLY A 173 6.20 17.90 -12.21
CA GLY A 173 6.18 17.58 -13.65
C GLY A 173 4.84 17.93 -14.31
N GLY A 174 4.92 18.51 -15.49
CA GLY A 174 3.74 18.96 -16.24
C GLY A 174 2.83 17.79 -16.63
N PHE A 175 1.53 18.02 -16.54
CA PHE A 175 0.51 17.08 -16.96
C PHE A 175 0.26 17.23 -18.46
N ASN A 176 0.52 16.19 -19.25
CA ASN A 176 0.21 16.23 -20.67
C ASN A 176 -1.32 16.14 -20.87
N GLN A 177 -1.88 17.03 -21.69
CA GLN A 177 -3.31 17.09 -21.98
C GLN A 177 -3.90 15.76 -22.48
N THR A 178 -3.13 14.97 -23.24
CA THR A 178 -3.55 13.67 -23.74
C THR A 178 -3.76 12.62 -22.65
N LEU A 179 -3.13 12.79 -21.48
CA LEU A 179 -3.23 11.86 -20.36
C LEU A 179 -4.44 12.15 -19.46
N ALA A 180 -4.90 13.40 -19.45
CA ALA A 180 -5.88 13.89 -18.48
C ALA A 180 -7.19 13.09 -18.45
N PRO A 181 -7.81 12.67 -19.56
CA PRO A 181 -9.01 11.86 -19.53
C PRO A 181 -8.77 10.46 -18.93
N SER A 182 -7.62 9.83 -19.23
CA SER A 182 -7.29 8.51 -18.70
C SER A 182 -6.98 8.57 -17.21
N PHE A 183 -6.31 9.63 -16.76
CA PHE A 183 -6.06 9.87 -15.35
C PHE A 183 -7.36 10.12 -14.58
N LEU A 184 -8.24 10.98 -15.11
CA LEU A 184 -9.58 11.22 -14.54
C LEU A 184 -10.35 9.90 -14.37
N GLU A 185 -10.34 9.02 -15.38
CA GLU A 185 -11.03 7.72 -15.30
C GLU A 185 -10.43 6.82 -14.19
N ILE A 186 -9.10 6.83 -14.03
CA ILE A 186 -8.43 6.10 -12.94
C ILE A 186 -8.86 6.63 -11.58
N ILE A 187 -8.80 7.96 -11.38
CA ILE A 187 -9.17 8.60 -10.12
C ILE A 187 -10.64 8.39 -9.80
N ASP A 188 -11.52 8.52 -10.80
CA ASP A 188 -12.96 8.29 -10.65
C ASP A 188 -13.27 6.87 -10.18
N LYS A 189 -12.71 5.86 -10.84
CA LYS A 189 -12.89 4.46 -10.44
C LYS A 189 -12.28 4.15 -9.09
N GLN A 190 -11.10 4.72 -8.79
CA GLN A 190 -10.43 4.51 -7.51
C GLN A 190 -11.26 5.10 -6.36
N SER A 191 -11.85 6.28 -6.56
CA SER A 191 -12.71 6.94 -5.56
C SER A 191 -14.01 6.18 -5.25
N GLN A 192 -14.38 5.20 -6.08
CA GLN A 192 -15.58 4.35 -5.90
C GLN A 192 -15.24 2.96 -5.33
N ASN A 193 -14.03 2.46 -5.57
CA ASN A 193 -13.67 1.07 -5.30
C ASN A 193 -12.59 0.87 -4.24
N GLY A 194 -11.90 1.94 -3.85
CA GLY A 194 -10.78 1.85 -2.90
C GLY A 194 -10.27 3.20 -2.41
N GLY A 195 -9.16 3.16 -1.68
CA GLY A 195 -8.51 4.36 -1.15
C GLY A 195 -7.49 4.96 -2.12
N LEU A 196 -7.23 6.25 -1.96
CA LEU A 196 -6.21 6.98 -2.69
C LEU A 196 -5.27 7.68 -1.68
N LEU A 197 -3.96 7.38 -1.73
CA LEU A 197 -2.98 8.07 -0.93
C LEU A 197 -2.09 8.92 -1.84
N ILE A 198 -2.05 10.23 -1.58
CA ILE A 198 -1.26 11.16 -2.36
C ILE A 198 -0.23 11.84 -1.46
N THR A 199 1.02 11.91 -1.90
CA THR A 199 1.99 12.80 -1.29
C THR A 199 2.28 13.97 -2.20
N SER A 200 2.49 15.16 -1.63
CA SER A 200 2.87 16.35 -2.39
C SER A 200 3.67 17.34 -1.56
N GLN A 201 4.59 18.00 -2.22
CA GLN A 201 5.26 19.20 -1.70
C GLN A 201 4.67 20.49 -2.29
N VAL A 202 3.80 20.36 -3.28
CA VAL A 202 3.14 21.47 -3.95
C VAL A 202 1.82 21.77 -3.21
N PRO A 203 1.55 23.05 -2.88
CA PRO A 203 0.27 23.43 -2.29
C PRO A 203 -0.92 23.02 -3.16
N LYS A 204 -1.98 22.48 -2.56
CA LYS A 204 -3.15 21.93 -3.26
C LYS A 204 -3.78 22.91 -4.26
N LYS A 205 -3.80 24.22 -3.94
CA LYS A 205 -4.30 25.26 -4.84
C LYS A 205 -3.56 25.32 -6.19
N LEU A 206 -2.29 24.87 -6.22
CA LEU A 206 -1.50 24.84 -7.45
C LEU A 206 -1.66 23.51 -8.21
N TRP A 207 -2.39 22.54 -7.69
CA TRP A 207 -2.64 21.27 -8.39
C TRP A 207 -3.56 21.47 -9.60
N PHE A 208 -4.48 22.45 -9.53
CA PHE A 208 -5.35 22.81 -10.65
C PHE A 208 -4.53 23.29 -11.86
N GLU A 209 -3.43 24.02 -11.63
CA GLU A 209 -2.57 24.56 -12.67
C GLU A 209 -1.78 23.47 -13.44
N GLN A 210 -1.77 22.24 -12.93
CA GLN A 210 -1.15 21.11 -13.64
C GLN A 210 -1.96 20.68 -14.87
N PHE A 211 -3.24 21.02 -14.92
CA PHE A 211 -4.17 20.65 -15.98
C PHE A 211 -4.38 21.84 -16.92
N GLN A 212 -4.34 21.58 -18.25
CA GLN A 212 -4.63 22.60 -19.25
C GLN A 212 -6.15 22.83 -19.41
N ASP A 213 -6.96 21.78 -19.18
CA ASP A 213 -8.42 21.85 -19.21
C ASP A 213 -8.97 22.04 -17.79
N PRO A 214 -9.54 23.23 -17.49
CA PRO A 214 -10.10 23.50 -16.17
C PRO A 214 -11.23 22.55 -15.77
N THR A 215 -12.03 22.06 -16.73
CA THR A 215 -13.13 21.14 -16.45
C THR A 215 -12.62 19.80 -15.94
N ILE A 216 -11.55 19.28 -16.57
CA ILE A 216 -10.90 18.05 -16.11
C ILE A 216 -10.20 18.29 -14.76
N ALA A 217 -9.55 19.46 -14.59
CA ALA A 217 -8.93 19.83 -13.33
C ALA A 217 -9.94 19.79 -12.19
N ASP A 218 -11.08 20.46 -12.34
CA ASP A 218 -12.15 20.49 -11.35
C ASP A 218 -12.68 19.08 -11.05
N ALA A 219 -12.91 18.29 -12.08
CA ALA A 219 -13.42 16.92 -11.91
C ALA A 219 -12.43 16.00 -11.17
N VAL A 220 -11.12 16.11 -11.43
CA VAL A 220 -10.08 15.36 -10.73
C VAL A 220 -9.94 15.83 -9.30
N MET A 221 -9.88 17.17 -9.08
CA MET A 221 -9.69 17.75 -7.75
C MET A 221 -10.88 17.51 -6.83
N ASP A 222 -12.10 17.56 -7.36
CA ASP A 222 -13.30 17.21 -6.61
C ASP A 222 -13.19 15.81 -6.00
N ARG A 223 -12.78 14.82 -6.78
CA ARG A 223 -12.63 13.43 -6.33
C ARG A 223 -11.48 13.23 -5.35
N ILE A 224 -10.40 13.98 -5.53
CA ILE A 224 -9.21 13.85 -4.66
C ILE A 224 -9.44 14.60 -3.33
N LEU A 225 -9.91 15.86 -3.38
CA LEU A 225 -9.87 16.74 -2.22
C LEU A 225 -11.06 16.53 -1.28
N HIS A 226 -12.30 16.41 -1.82
CA HIS A 226 -13.51 16.37 -0.99
C HIS A 226 -13.66 15.11 -0.14
N ARG A 227 -12.98 14.03 -0.49
CA ARG A 227 -13.08 12.74 0.23
C ARG A 227 -11.78 12.34 0.94
N SER A 228 -10.80 13.24 1.04
CA SER A 228 -9.51 12.93 1.62
C SER A 228 -9.30 13.54 3.01
N TYR A 229 -8.71 12.74 3.88
CA TYR A 229 -8.07 13.20 5.10
C TYR A 229 -6.74 13.88 4.76
N GLU A 230 -6.29 14.75 5.66
CA GLU A 230 -5.04 15.49 5.48
C GLU A 230 -4.09 15.23 6.62
N LEU A 231 -2.82 14.97 6.27
CA LEU A 231 -1.71 14.85 7.18
C LEU A 231 -0.59 15.78 6.70
N GLU A 232 -0.43 16.89 7.39
CA GLU A 232 0.68 17.81 7.12
C GLU A 232 1.89 17.41 7.94
N VAL A 233 3.05 17.32 7.29
CA VAL A 233 4.32 16.90 7.91
C VAL A 233 5.30 18.07 7.82
N HIS A 234 5.76 18.51 8.98
CA HIS A 234 6.72 19.59 9.13
C HIS A 234 8.12 19.07 9.49
N GLY A 235 9.05 19.97 9.74
CA GLY A 235 10.39 19.67 10.24
C GLY A 235 11.49 19.77 9.19
N ARG A 236 12.72 19.49 9.63
CA ARG A 236 13.92 19.54 8.77
C ARG A 236 14.01 18.32 7.85
N SER A 237 14.71 18.52 6.74
CA SER A 237 14.97 17.43 5.78
C SER A 237 15.80 16.31 6.42
N TYR A 238 15.31 15.07 6.37
CA TYR A 238 16.10 13.89 6.77
C TYR A 238 17.32 13.68 5.90
N ARG A 239 17.31 14.16 4.65
CA ARG A 239 18.48 14.08 3.76
C ARG A 239 19.61 14.95 4.28
N GLU A 240 19.31 16.13 4.83
CA GLU A 240 20.32 16.98 5.46
C GLU A 240 20.91 16.34 6.72
N LYS A 241 20.08 15.71 7.57
CA LYS A 241 20.57 14.98 8.77
C LYS A 241 21.56 13.85 8.41
N MET A 242 21.36 13.16 7.29
CA MET A 242 22.26 12.09 6.83
C MET A 242 23.63 12.63 6.36
N TYR A 243 23.69 13.85 5.86
CA TYR A 243 24.94 14.49 5.42
C TYR A 243 25.67 15.28 6.53
N SER A 244 24.95 15.72 7.56
CA SER A 244 25.52 16.45 8.70
C SER A 244 26.18 15.54 9.74
N ASN A 245 25.99 14.23 9.68
CA ASN A 245 26.57 13.22 10.58
C ASN A 245 27.75 12.46 9.92
N LYS A 246 28.31 13.00 8.83
CA LYS A 246 29.57 12.58 8.23
C LYS A 246 30.61 13.69 8.42
#